data_1c2a797ffa8d429689619570bf021494
#
_entry.id   1c2a797ffa8d429689619570bf021494
#
_cell.length_a   1.000
_cell.length_b   1.000
_cell.length_c   1.000
_cell.angle_alpha   90.00
_cell.angle_beta   90.00
_cell.angle_gamma   90.00
#
_symmetry.space_group_name_H-M   'P 1'
#
loop_
_entity.id
_entity.type
_entity.pdbx_description
1 polymer ?
#
loop_
_entity_poly.entity_id
_entity_poly.type
_entity_poly.pdbx_seq_one_letter_code
_entity_poly.pdbx_strand_id
1 'polypeptide(L)'
;MAILSTGYFFQGGGYIIIGTYLVVLAGPVFGATAAASTWLIAGIATAASPLTWSAVAARIGTVKALTVCYCLQVFGALLAVFGSTPIVLIIAAALFGFTFIGVVMMTIGVGTQMGVANASAKLTSWYSIGQIVGPAIVAAALSENIAAAFIASAIALAIAMALTLVGVLTGNVER
;
A
#
# COMPACT_ATOMS: atom_id res chain seq x y z
N MET A 1 6.90 4.05 18.48
CA MET A 1 6.89 2.70 17.88
C MET A 1 5.49 2.07 17.79
N ALA A 2 4.67 2.02 18.86
CA ALA A 2 3.33 1.40 18.79
C ALA A 2 2.44 1.99 17.70
N ILE A 3 2.31 3.32 17.62
CA ILE A 3 1.51 4.01 16.60
C ILE A 3 1.99 3.65 15.19
N LEU A 4 3.31 3.65 14.97
CA LEU A 4 3.90 3.28 13.68
C LEU A 4 3.58 1.82 13.32
N SER A 5 3.66 0.89 14.28
CA SER A 5 3.32 -0.53 14.07
C SER A 5 1.84 -0.71 13.73
N THR A 6 0.94 0.02 14.41
CA THR A 6 -0.50 0.00 14.10
C THR A 6 -0.76 0.55 12.70
N GLY A 7 -0.12 1.66 12.33
CA GLY A 7 -0.21 2.19 10.96
C GLY A 7 0.25 1.17 9.93
N TYR A 8 1.34 0.47 10.23
CA TYR A 8 1.89 -0.52 9.30
C TYR A 8 1.06 -1.82 9.22
N PHE A 9 0.32 -2.17 10.27
CA PHE A 9 -0.72 -3.20 10.21
C PHE A 9 -1.83 -2.84 9.21
N PHE A 10 -2.36 -1.61 9.28
CA PHE A 10 -3.37 -1.14 8.32
C PHE A 10 -2.82 -1.05 6.90
N GLN A 11 -1.54 -0.69 6.75
CA GLN A 11 -0.84 -0.72 5.46
C GLN A 11 -0.83 -2.12 4.86
N GLY A 12 -0.46 -3.13 5.64
CA GLY A 12 -0.45 -4.52 5.19
C GLY A 12 -1.83 -4.99 4.75
N GLY A 13 -2.87 -4.71 5.55
CA GLY A 13 -4.25 -5.09 5.26
C GLY A 13 -4.81 -4.38 4.02
N GLY A 14 -4.68 -3.06 3.96
CA GLY A 14 -5.19 -2.27 2.83
C GLY A 14 -4.49 -2.61 1.52
N TYR A 15 -3.17 -2.70 1.54
CA TYR A 15 -2.38 -3.02 0.36
C TYR A 15 -2.74 -4.39 -0.23
N ILE A 16 -2.81 -5.44 0.58
CA ILE A 16 -3.02 -6.80 0.08
C ILE A 16 -4.43 -7.02 -0.48
N ILE A 17 -5.42 -6.25 -0.03
CA ILE A 17 -6.77 -6.28 -0.61
C ILE A 17 -6.68 -5.89 -2.09
N ILE A 18 -5.94 -4.82 -2.43
CA ILE A 18 -5.75 -4.43 -3.84
C ILE A 18 -5.10 -5.59 -4.60
N GLY A 19 -3.98 -6.11 -4.10
CA GLY A 19 -3.24 -7.20 -4.72
C GLY A 19 -4.12 -8.43 -4.98
N THR A 20 -4.98 -8.80 -4.03
CA THR A 20 -5.84 -9.97 -4.13
C THR A 20 -6.96 -9.78 -5.17
N TYR A 21 -7.60 -8.62 -5.18
CA TYR A 21 -8.82 -8.41 -5.96
C TYR A 21 -8.61 -7.69 -7.31
N LEU A 22 -7.42 -7.15 -7.57
CA LEU A 22 -7.11 -6.45 -8.83
C LEU A 22 -7.31 -7.32 -10.07
N VAL A 23 -6.86 -8.58 -10.03
CA VAL A 23 -7.04 -9.52 -11.15
C VAL A 23 -8.50 -9.92 -11.31
N VAL A 24 -9.22 -10.06 -10.20
CA VAL A 24 -10.66 -10.38 -10.22
C VAL A 24 -11.44 -9.24 -10.90
N LEU A 25 -11.10 -8.00 -10.56
CA LEU A 25 -11.68 -6.80 -11.18
C LEU A 25 -11.32 -6.69 -12.68
N ALA A 26 -10.12 -7.12 -13.05
CA ALA A 26 -9.63 -7.07 -14.42
C ALA A 26 -10.24 -8.13 -15.35
N GLY A 27 -10.72 -9.25 -14.80
CA GLY A 27 -11.26 -10.37 -15.55
C GLY A 27 -12.36 -10.00 -16.55
N PRO A 28 -13.43 -9.28 -16.15
CA PRO A 28 -14.51 -8.84 -17.04
C PRO A 28 -14.06 -7.86 -18.13
N VAL A 29 -12.99 -7.09 -17.88
CA VAL A 29 -12.50 -6.04 -18.81
C VAL A 29 -11.53 -6.59 -19.84
N PHE A 30 -10.61 -7.45 -19.42
CA PHE A 30 -9.54 -7.98 -20.29
C PHE A 30 -9.75 -9.43 -20.72
N GLY A 31 -10.69 -10.15 -20.09
CA GLY A 31 -10.75 -11.62 -20.16
C GLY A 31 -9.77 -12.29 -19.20
N ALA A 32 -10.06 -13.51 -18.80
CA ALA A 32 -9.34 -14.21 -17.73
C ALA A 32 -7.83 -14.32 -17.96
N THR A 33 -7.39 -14.60 -19.19
CA THR A 33 -5.97 -14.75 -19.53
C THR A 33 -5.24 -13.40 -19.47
N ALA A 34 -5.83 -12.34 -20.00
CA ALA A 34 -5.20 -11.01 -20.02
C ALA A 34 -5.28 -10.29 -18.67
N ALA A 35 -6.22 -10.64 -17.80
CA ALA A 35 -6.32 -10.10 -16.45
C ALA A 35 -5.02 -10.30 -15.64
N ALA A 36 -4.33 -11.42 -15.84
CA ALA A 36 -3.02 -11.68 -15.23
C ALA A 36 -1.95 -10.64 -15.62
N SER A 37 -2.11 -9.94 -16.75
CA SER A 37 -1.19 -8.88 -17.21
C SER A 37 -1.17 -7.69 -16.24
N THR A 38 -2.19 -7.49 -15.42
CA THR A 38 -2.19 -6.48 -14.36
C THR A 38 -1.08 -6.69 -13.35
N TRP A 39 -0.74 -7.96 -13.06
CA TRP A 39 0.40 -8.30 -12.21
C TRP A 39 1.75 -7.99 -12.86
N LEU A 40 1.87 -8.16 -14.17
CA LEU A 40 3.08 -7.77 -14.90
C LEU A 40 3.30 -6.26 -14.81
N ILE A 41 2.24 -5.47 -15.03
CA ILE A 41 2.29 -4.01 -14.92
C ILE A 41 2.67 -3.60 -13.48
N ALA A 42 2.01 -4.17 -12.48
CA ALA A 42 2.34 -3.93 -11.08
C ALA A 42 3.79 -4.32 -10.76
N GLY A 43 4.27 -5.46 -11.27
CA GLY A 43 5.63 -5.93 -11.05
C GLY A 43 6.70 -4.99 -11.65
N ILE A 44 6.50 -4.53 -12.88
CA ILE A 44 7.39 -3.54 -13.52
C ILE A 44 7.42 -2.24 -12.71
N ALA A 45 6.25 -1.73 -12.30
CA ALA A 45 6.15 -0.54 -11.47
C ALA A 45 6.82 -0.74 -10.10
N THR A 46 6.67 -1.92 -9.50
CA THR A 46 7.33 -2.30 -8.24
C THR A 46 8.85 -2.30 -8.37
N ALA A 47 9.40 -2.79 -9.47
CA ALA A 47 10.84 -2.78 -9.71
C ALA A 47 11.42 -1.36 -9.78
N ALA A 48 10.68 -0.40 -10.32
CA ALA A 48 11.09 1.01 -10.37
C ALA A 48 10.93 1.75 -9.02
N SER A 49 10.09 1.24 -8.13
CA SER A 49 9.67 1.90 -6.89
C SER A 49 10.83 2.27 -5.96
N PRO A 50 11.77 1.37 -5.58
CA PRO A 50 12.81 1.69 -4.61
C PRO A 50 13.74 2.82 -5.07
N LEU A 51 14.17 2.76 -6.33
CA LEU A 51 15.08 3.77 -6.90
C LEU A 51 14.41 5.14 -6.96
N THR A 52 13.15 5.17 -7.41
CA THR A 52 12.42 6.42 -7.53
C THR A 52 12.15 7.04 -6.17
N TRP A 53 11.61 6.26 -5.22
CA TRP A 53 11.24 6.78 -3.90
C TRP A 53 12.45 7.12 -3.03
N SER A 54 13.59 6.42 -3.18
CA SER A 54 14.83 6.84 -2.51
C SER A 54 15.33 8.18 -3.05
N ALA A 55 15.28 8.40 -4.36
CA ALA A 55 15.66 9.68 -4.97
C ALA A 55 14.69 10.82 -4.58
N VAL A 56 13.39 10.55 -4.52
CA VAL A 56 12.39 11.52 -4.06
C VAL A 56 12.62 11.86 -2.59
N ALA A 57 12.80 10.85 -1.72
CA ALA A 57 13.07 11.06 -0.30
C ALA A 57 14.36 11.86 -0.04
N ALA A 58 15.39 11.63 -0.84
CA ALA A 58 16.63 12.40 -0.77
C ALA A 58 16.44 13.88 -1.13
N ARG A 59 15.49 14.21 -2.01
CA ARG A 59 15.23 15.59 -2.46
C ARG A 59 14.27 16.38 -1.58
N ILE A 60 13.17 15.75 -1.14
CA ILE A 60 12.09 16.46 -0.42
C ILE A 60 11.95 16.02 1.05
N GLY A 61 12.77 15.08 1.48
CA GLY A 61 12.73 14.49 2.82
C GLY A 61 11.78 13.29 2.91
N THR A 62 12.10 12.34 3.79
CA THR A 62 11.39 11.06 3.93
C THR A 62 9.91 11.23 4.29
N VAL A 63 9.57 12.17 5.18
CA VAL A 63 8.17 12.40 5.61
C VAL A 63 7.31 12.86 4.46
N LYS A 64 7.76 13.83 3.66
CA LYS A 64 7.02 14.33 2.50
C LYS A 64 6.92 13.25 1.41
N ALA A 65 8.01 12.54 1.14
CA ALA A 65 8.02 11.44 0.18
C ALA A 65 7.03 10.34 0.57
N LEU A 66 7.01 9.95 1.85
CA LEU A 66 6.10 8.96 2.40
C LEU A 66 4.63 9.42 2.28
N THR A 67 4.36 10.69 2.58
CA THR A 67 3.02 11.27 2.42
C THR A 67 2.55 11.19 0.96
N VAL A 68 3.37 11.63 0.02
CA VAL A 68 3.04 11.58 -1.41
C VAL A 68 2.82 10.13 -1.86
N CYS A 69 3.68 9.21 -1.41
CA CYS A 69 3.57 7.79 -1.74
C CYS A 69 2.24 7.19 -1.25
N TYR A 70 1.84 7.48 0.00
CA TYR A 70 0.55 7.06 0.54
C TYR A 70 -0.63 7.70 -0.19
N CYS A 71 -0.58 9.00 -0.50
CA CYS A 71 -1.65 9.65 -1.26
C CYS A 71 -1.86 8.99 -2.62
N LEU A 72 -0.77 8.66 -3.34
CA LEU A 72 -0.86 7.95 -4.61
C LEU A 72 -1.41 6.53 -4.43
N GLN A 73 -1.08 5.85 -3.32
CA GLN A 73 -1.59 4.51 -3.03
C GLN A 73 -3.09 4.52 -2.72
N VAL A 74 -3.56 5.45 -1.90
CA VAL A 74 -4.99 5.67 -1.62
C VAL A 74 -5.74 6.03 -2.90
N PHE A 75 -5.17 6.94 -3.70
CA PHE A 75 -5.75 7.31 -4.99
C PHE A 75 -5.86 6.10 -5.94
N GLY A 76 -4.82 5.26 -6.02
CA GLY A 76 -4.84 4.02 -6.81
C GLY A 76 -5.94 3.05 -6.37
N ALA A 77 -6.15 2.90 -5.05
CA ALA A 77 -7.23 2.08 -4.51
C ALA A 77 -8.62 2.64 -4.87
N LEU A 78 -8.82 3.96 -4.74
CA LEU A 78 -10.07 4.61 -5.13
C LEU A 78 -10.31 4.55 -6.64
N LEU A 79 -9.25 4.70 -7.44
CA LEU A 79 -9.33 4.60 -8.89
C LEU A 79 -9.82 3.21 -9.33
N ALA A 80 -9.39 2.15 -8.64
CA ALA A 80 -9.83 0.78 -8.90
C ALA A 80 -11.34 0.57 -8.69
N VAL A 81 -12.00 1.37 -7.85
CA VAL A 81 -13.47 1.35 -7.69
C VAL A 81 -14.19 1.63 -9.03
N PHE A 82 -13.56 2.46 -9.87
CA PHE A 82 -14.07 2.83 -11.21
C PHE A 82 -13.46 1.96 -12.32
N GLY A 83 -12.94 0.79 -11.98
CA GLY A 83 -12.17 -0.12 -12.83
C GLY A 83 -12.97 -0.81 -13.94
N SER A 84 -13.91 -0.12 -14.59
CA SER A 84 -14.69 -0.63 -15.73
C SER A 84 -14.00 -0.48 -17.09
N THR A 85 -12.86 0.20 -17.15
CA THR A 85 -12.12 0.43 -18.39
C THR A 85 -10.66 -0.02 -18.29
N PRO A 86 -10.05 -0.50 -19.41
CA PRO A 86 -8.67 -0.97 -19.42
C PRO A 86 -7.67 0.06 -18.87
N ILE A 87 -7.80 1.33 -19.27
CA ILE A 87 -6.86 2.37 -18.88
C ILE A 87 -6.87 2.64 -17.38
N VAL A 88 -8.04 2.62 -16.75
CA VAL A 88 -8.19 2.80 -15.30
C VAL A 88 -7.52 1.67 -14.54
N LEU A 89 -7.71 0.42 -14.99
CA LEU A 89 -7.07 -0.76 -14.39
C LEU A 89 -5.56 -0.76 -14.54
N ILE A 90 -5.04 -0.35 -15.70
CA ILE A 90 -3.60 -0.23 -15.94
C ILE A 90 -2.99 0.82 -14.99
N ILE A 91 -3.62 1.98 -14.84
CA ILE A 91 -3.14 3.04 -13.94
C ILE A 91 -3.22 2.56 -12.48
N ALA A 92 -4.32 1.92 -12.06
CA ALA A 92 -4.46 1.39 -10.71
C ALA A 92 -3.40 0.32 -10.40
N ALA A 93 -3.12 -0.60 -11.33
CA ALA A 93 -2.07 -1.61 -11.20
C ALA A 93 -0.67 -0.98 -11.11
N ALA A 94 -0.39 0.01 -11.95
CA ALA A 94 0.88 0.73 -11.93
C ALA A 94 1.08 1.49 -10.61
N LEU A 95 0.07 2.22 -10.13
CA LEU A 95 0.12 2.92 -8.84
C LEU A 95 0.30 1.96 -7.67
N PHE A 96 -0.43 0.84 -7.68
CA PHE A 96 -0.28 -0.22 -6.68
C PHE A 96 1.17 -0.70 -6.57
N GLY A 97 1.78 -1.11 -7.69
CA GLY A 97 3.17 -1.58 -7.70
C GLY A 97 4.16 -0.47 -7.36
N PHE A 98 4.00 0.72 -7.95
CA PHE A 98 4.92 1.84 -7.79
C PHE A 98 4.99 2.36 -6.34
N THR A 99 3.90 2.28 -5.58
CA THR A 99 3.86 2.79 -4.21
C THR A 99 4.22 1.75 -3.15
N PHE A 100 4.07 0.46 -3.45
CA PHE A 100 4.26 -0.63 -2.49
C PHE A 100 5.62 -0.60 -1.80
N ILE A 101 6.69 -0.83 -2.55
CA ILE A 101 8.04 -0.91 -1.97
C ILE A 101 8.49 0.45 -1.42
N GLY A 102 8.04 1.56 -2.02
CA GLY A 102 8.30 2.90 -1.52
C GLY A 102 7.83 3.08 -0.08
N VAL A 103 6.56 2.74 0.22
CA VAL A 103 6.03 2.81 1.59
C VAL A 103 6.78 1.86 2.52
N VAL A 104 7.00 0.61 2.10
CA VAL A 104 7.70 -0.41 2.91
C VAL A 104 9.09 0.08 3.29
N MET A 105 9.90 0.48 2.30
CA MET A 105 11.28 0.91 2.49
C MET A 105 11.37 2.13 3.43
N MET A 106 10.57 3.16 3.18
CA MET A 106 10.60 4.39 3.97
C MET A 106 10.09 4.15 5.40
N THR A 107 9.03 3.35 5.59
CA THR A 107 8.48 3.08 6.93
C THR A 107 9.45 2.25 7.77
N ILE A 108 10.05 1.20 7.19
CA ILE A 108 11.07 0.40 7.90
C ILE A 108 12.31 1.27 8.21
N GLY A 109 12.74 2.10 7.25
CA GLY A 109 13.86 3.01 7.44
C GLY A 109 13.65 3.95 8.63
N VAL A 110 12.49 4.58 8.71
CA VAL A 110 12.11 5.42 9.87
C VAL A 110 12.06 4.61 11.16
N GLY A 111 11.43 3.44 11.13
CA GLY A 111 11.34 2.57 12.32
C GLY A 111 12.70 2.18 12.90
N THR A 112 13.69 1.91 12.03
CA THR A 112 15.06 1.59 12.47
C THR A 112 15.77 2.80 13.07
N GLN A 113 15.52 4.00 12.57
CA GLN A 113 16.09 5.25 13.11
C GLN A 113 15.54 5.60 14.50
N MET A 114 14.40 5.04 14.91
CA MET A 114 13.85 5.23 16.27
C MET A 114 14.68 4.55 17.38
N GLY A 115 15.74 3.83 17.07
CA GLY A 115 16.62 3.17 18.05
C GLY A 115 15.95 2.02 18.83
N VAL A 116 14.81 1.53 18.39
CA VAL A 116 14.11 0.42 19.05
C VAL A 116 14.69 -0.91 18.60
N ALA A 117 15.05 -1.77 19.55
CA ALA A 117 15.55 -3.10 19.25
C ALA A 117 14.58 -3.90 18.38
N ASN A 118 15.10 -4.50 17.30
CA ASN A 118 14.35 -5.31 16.34
C ASN A 118 13.18 -4.56 15.68
N ALA A 119 13.32 -3.24 15.44
CA ALA A 119 12.27 -2.41 14.86
C ALA A 119 11.74 -2.96 13.53
N SER A 120 12.63 -3.36 12.62
CA SER A 120 12.24 -3.94 11.31
C SER A 120 11.40 -5.21 11.49
N ALA A 121 11.83 -6.13 12.36
CA ALA A 121 11.10 -7.38 12.61
C ALA A 121 9.72 -7.12 13.22
N LYS A 122 9.62 -6.18 14.17
CA LYS A 122 8.34 -5.78 14.77
C LYS A 122 7.38 -5.18 13.73
N LEU A 123 7.87 -4.26 12.90
CA LEU A 123 7.07 -3.66 11.83
C LEU A 123 6.62 -4.72 10.83
N THR A 124 7.52 -5.56 10.34
CA THR A 124 7.19 -6.62 9.39
C THR A 124 6.17 -7.61 9.95
N SER A 125 6.27 -7.96 11.25
CA SER A 125 5.28 -8.83 11.90
C SER A 125 3.87 -8.20 11.90
N TRP A 126 3.75 -6.92 12.29
CA TRP A 126 2.47 -6.22 12.26
C TRP A 126 1.91 -6.09 10.84
N TYR A 127 2.76 -5.78 9.88
CA TYR A 127 2.40 -5.74 8.46
C TYR A 127 1.87 -7.09 7.97
N SER A 128 2.55 -8.20 8.31
CA SER A 128 2.16 -9.55 7.92
C SER A 128 0.83 -9.97 8.54
N ILE A 129 0.58 -9.60 9.82
CA ILE A 129 -0.72 -9.82 10.46
C ILE A 129 -1.81 -9.05 9.69
N GLY A 130 -1.56 -7.80 9.32
CA GLY A 130 -2.47 -7.01 8.50
C GLY A 130 -2.79 -7.68 7.17
N GLN A 131 -1.79 -8.26 6.49
CA GLN A 131 -1.98 -8.99 5.23
C GLN A 131 -2.86 -10.24 5.36
N ILE A 132 -2.91 -10.87 6.53
CA ILE A 132 -3.81 -11.99 6.80
C ILE A 132 -5.22 -11.49 7.12
N VAL A 133 -5.31 -10.50 8.00
CA VAL A 133 -6.58 -9.99 8.53
C VAL A 133 -7.38 -9.23 7.46
N GLY A 134 -6.72 -8.42 6.63
CA GLY A 134 -7.38 -7.60 5.60
C GLY A 134 -8.24 -8.42 4.64
N PRO A 135 -7.66 -9.38 3.89
CA PRO A 135 -8.44 -10.24 2.98
C PRO A 135 -9.46 -11.10 3.69
N ALA A 136 -9.18 -11.56 4.92
CA ALA A 136 -10.13 -12.37 5.69
C ALA A 136 -11.41 -11.57 6.02
N ILE A 137 -11.27 -10.30 6.42
CA ILE A 137 -12.43 -9.41 6.65
C ILE A 137 -13.20 -9.17 5.34
N VAL A 138 -12.51 -8.89 4.25
CA VAL A 138 -13.14 -8.66 2.95
C VAL A 138 -13.86 -9.93 2.46
N ALA A 139 -13.24 -11.09 2.57
CA ALA A 139 -13.86 -12.35 2.17
C ALA A 139 -15.11 -12.67 2.99
N ALA A 140 -15.11 -12.36 4.30
CA ALA A 140 -16.23 -12.64 5.19
C ALA A 140 -17.39 -11.64 5.02
N ALA A 141 -17.09 -10.35 4.75
CA ALA A 141 -18.09 -9.28 4.83
C ALA A 141 -18.40 -8.61 3.48
N LEU A 142 -17.51 -8.67 2.49
CA LEU A 142 -17.56 -7.88 1.26
C LEU A 142 -17.31 -8.70 -0.01
N SER A 143 -17.33 -10.04 0.06
CA SER A 143 -16.97 -10.94 -1.05
C SER A 143 -17.80 -10.72 -2.32
N GLU A 144 -19.05 -10.29 -2.18
CA GLU A 144 -19.94 -10.04 -3.30
C GLU A 144 -19.85 -8.61 -3.87
N ASN A 145 -19.10 -7.72 -3.20
CA ASN A 145 -18.98 -6.33 -3.60
C ASN A 145 -17.52 -5.89 -3.70
N ILE A 146 -16.92 -6.13 -4.87
CA ILE A 146 -15.51 -5.80 -5.13
C ILE A 146 -15.25 -4.28 -4.96
N ALA A 147 -16.19 -3.42 -5.34
CA ALA A 147 -16.05 -1.98 -5.14
C ALA A 147 -15.96 -1.62 -3.65
N ALA A 148 -16.78 -2.25 -2.81
CA ALA A 148 -16.69 -2.07 -1.36
C ALA A 148 -15.35 -2.56 -0.79
N ALA A 149 -14.78 -3.63 -1.33
CA ALA A 149 -13.45 -4.11 -0.94
C ALA A 149 -12.35 -3.07 -1.24
N PHE A 150 -12.38 -2.42 -2.40
CA PHE A 150 -11.44 -1.34 -2.73
C PHE A 150 -11.65 -0.08 -1.90
N ILE A 151 -12.90 0.27 -1.56
CA ILE A 151 -13.19 1.37 -0.62
C ILE A 151 -12.63 1.04 0.77
N ALA A 152 -12.84 -0.17 1.27
CA ALA A 152 -12.30 -0.61 2.55
C ALA A 152 -10.76 -0.56 2.54
N SER A 153 -10.12 -0.98 1.44
CA SER A 153 -8.68 -0.83 1.23
C SER A 153 -8.24 0.63 1.30
N ALA A 154 -8.92 1.54 0.58
CA ALA A 154 -8.59 2.96 0.59
C ALA A 154 -8.71 3.57 1.99
N ILE A 155 -9.75 3.20 2.76
CA ILE A 155 -9.92 3.62 4.15
C ILE A 155 -8.78 3.08 5.02
N ALA A 156 -8.45 1.79 4.91
CA ALA A 156 -7.35 1.20 5.67
C ALA A 156 -6.00 1.90 5.36
N LEU A 157 -5.73 2.20 4.09
CA LEU A 157 -4.53 2.91 3.66
C LEU A 157 -4.51 4.38 4.14
N ALA A 158 -5.65 5.06 4.19
CA ALA A 158 -5.75 6.42 4.74
C ALA A 158 -5.49 6.42 6.26
N ILE A 159 -6.02 5.44 7.00
CA ILE A 159 -5.71 5.22 8.42
C ILE A 159 -4.22 4.92 8.59
N ALA A 160 -3.67 4.04 7.75
CA ALA A 160 -2.24 3.71 7.74
C ALA A 160 -1.38 4.95 7.56
N MET A 161 -1.71 5.80 6.60
CA MET A 161 -1.03 7.07 6.35
C MET A 161 -1.06 7.97 7.58
N ALA A 162 -2.25 8.21 8.14
CA ALA A 162 -2.40 9.08 9.31
C ALA A 162 -1.58 8.58 10.51
N LEU A 163 -1.70 7.29 10.85
CA LEU A 163 -0.97 6.69 11.97
C LEU A 163 0.55 6.65 11.72
N THR A 164 0.96 6.35 10.50
CA THR A 164 2.39 6.33 10.14
C THR A 164 2.99 7.72 10.26
N LEU A 165 2.33 8.75 9.73
CA LEU A 165 2.80 10.14 9.83
C LEU A 165 2.85 10.61 11.29
N VAL A 166 1.83 10.33 12.09
CA VAL A 166 1.84 10.63 13.53
C VAL A 166 2.99 9.89 14.21
N GLY A 167 3.18 8.60 13.92
CA GLY A 167 4.26 7.79 14.50
C GLY A 167 5.65 8.30 14.16
N VAL A 168 5.84 8.80 12.94
CA VAL A 168 7.11 9.42 12.48
C VAL A 168 7.34 10.76 13.18
N LEU A 169 6.33 11.62 13.22
CA LEU A 169 6.44 12.97 13.81
C LEU A 169 6.64 12.94 15.33
N THR A 170 6.08 11.94 16.03
CA THR A 170 6.21 11.77 17.49
C THR A 170 7.44 10.93 17.88
N GLY A 171 8.06 10.24 16.94
CA GLY A 171 9.15 9.31 17.20
C GLY A 171 10.55 9.91 17.33
N ASN A 172 10.70 11.24 17.37
CA ASN A 172 11.99 11.95 17.39
C ASN A 172 13.00 11.46 16.31
N VAL A 173 12.50 11.13 15.14
CA VAL A 173 13.34 10.83 13.99
C VAL A 173 14.00 12.13 13.55
N GLU A 174 15.34 12.19 13.57
CA GLU A 174 16.10 13.35 13.11
C GLU A 174 15.64 13.75 11.70
N ARG A 175 15.38 15.03 11.53
CA ARG A 175 14.88 15.65 10.29
C ARG A 175 15.98 15.82 9.26
#